data_c6d8c940dc93cb494a54208f7103ad7d
#
_entry.id   c6d8c940dc93cb494a54208f7103ad7d
#
_cell.length_a   1.000
_cell.length_b   1.000
_cell.length_c   1.000
_cell.angle_alpha   90.00
_cell.angle_beta   90.00
_cell.angle_gamma   90.00
#
_symmetry.space_group_name_H-M   'P 1'
#
loop_
_entity.id
_entity.type
_entity.pdbx_description
1 polymer ?
#
loop_
_entity_poly.entity_id
_entity_poly.type
_entity_poly.pdbx_seq_one_letter_code
_entity_poly.pdbx_strand_id
1 'polypeptide(L)'
;MFGVTLRTSTVADDVMLRVLLDKLEQLAREREGFIDCQWVLAETCEFSCYWHSQESADGWMNHPMLRRVVSIGNQCWFESYHISAFTVDRQDSHCFPHVDVASMRFPKIETPRGQLVVLGLEHVSLLHDYVNRFKAHLAPWEPERTDDYYSEETCRLRIREMRRDFLNDRGVVLCLLDKAGTRMFAYSNFSRFHRGISQSCELGYSVAADVEGQGYMNECLVAGIHYVTAELNIDRIEACYLPRNQRSGAVLSRLGFEKEGLAKNYLKINGVWEDHVLTALVLR
;
A
#
# COMPACT_ATOMS: atom_id res chain seq x y z
N MET A 1 14.99 -18.05 -22.53
CA MET A 1 15.73 -17.41 -21.41
C MET A 1 15.38 -18.16 -20.14
N PHE A 2 16.34 -18.32 -19.24
CA PHE A 2 16.15 -19.05 -17.98
C PHE A 2 16.38 -18.11 -16.81
N GLY A 3 15.53 -18.16 -15.80
CA GLY A 3 15.62 -17.32 -14.62
C GLY A 3 15.91 -18.15 -13.36
N VAL A 4 16.68 -17.57 -12.44
CA VAL A 4 16.88 -18.08 -11.09
C VAL A 4 16.54 -16.96 -10.12
N THR A 5 15.59 -17.19 -9.24
CA THR A 5 15.18 -16.22 -8.23
C THR A 5 15.37 -16.80 -6.83
N LEU A 6 16.04 -16.04 -5.97
CA LEU A 6 16.04 -16.20 -4.52
C LEU A 6 15.04 -15.21 -3.92
N ARG A 7 14.01 -15.73 -3.25
CA ARG A 7 13.07 -14.94 -2.44
C ARG A 7 13.23 -15.28 -0.97
N THR A 8 13.22 -14.26 -0.14
CA THR A 8 13.35 -14.44 1.31
C THR A 8 12.36 -13.55 2.05
N SER A 9 11.96 -13.95 3.26
CA SER A 9 11.47 -13.00 4.24
C SER A 9 12.67 -12.35 4.92
N THR A 10 12.68 -11.03 5.08
CA THR A 10 13.74 -10.31 5.78
C THR A 10 13.20 -9.70 7.06
N VAL A 11 14.01 -9.78 8.11
CA VAL A 11 13.66 -9.21 9.42
C VAL A 11 14.12 -7.76 9.55
N ALA A 12 15.16 -7.35 8.81
CA ALA A 12 15.69 -5.99 8.85
C ALA A 12 16.44 -5.60 7.56
N ASP A 13 16.42 -4.30 7.23
CA ASP A 13 17.31 -3.71 6.22
C ASP A 13 18.73 -3.64 6.83
N ASP A 14 19.59 -4.57 6.42
CA ASP A 14 20.94 -4.72 6.93
C ASP A 14 21.96 -4.32 5.85
N VAL A 15 22.87 -3.42 6.20
CA VAL A 15 23.96 -2.95 5.31
C VAL A 15 24.80 -4.12 4.81
N MET A 16 25.03 -5.15 5.64
CA MET A 16 25.79 -6.33 5.23
C MET A 16 25.07 -7.15 4.18
N LEU A 17 23.74 -7.28 4.30
CA LEU A 17 22.96 -7.99 3.28
C LEU A 17 23.04 -7.27 1.92
N ARG A 18 22.97 -5.93 1.90
CA ARG A 18 23.16 -5.15 0.67
C ARG A 18 24.51 -5.41 0.03
N VAL A 19 25.58 -5.36 0.81
CA VAL A 19 26.95 -5.66 0.33
C VAL A 19 27.07 -7.07 -0.25
N LEU A 20 26.36 -8.05 0.33
CA LEU A 20 26.37 -9.42 -0.19
C LEU A 20 25.55 -9.56 -1.47
N LEU A 21 24.43 -8.85 -1.60
CA LEU A 21 23.63 -8.83 -2.85
C LEU A 21 24.40 -8.17 -3.99
N ASP A 22 25.06 -7.03 -3.74
CA ASP A 22 25.95 -6.39 -4.72
C ASP A 22 27.08 -7.34 -5.18
N LYS A 23 27.65 -8.09 -4.23
CA LYS A 23 28.68 -9.08 -4.55
C LYS A 23 28.13 -10.25 -5.37
N LEU A 24 26.92 -10.73 -5.08
CA LEU A 24 26.26 -11.75 -5.89
C LEU A 24 26.00 -11.25 -7.31
N GLU A 25 25.52 -10.01 -7.45
CA GLU A 25 25.30 -9.39 -8.75
C GLU A 25 26.60 -9.31 -9.56
N GLN A 26 27.69 -8.83 -8.94
CA GLN A 26 29.00 -8.79 -9.59
C GLN A 26 29.45 -10.17 -10.08
N LEU A 27 29.34 -11.20 -9.23
CA LEU A 27 29.71 -12.56 -9.58
C LEU A 27 28.83 -13.18 -10.67
N ALA A 28 27.54 -12.82 -10.69
CA ALA A 28 26.64 -13.26 -11.76
C ALA A 28 27.04 -12.67 -13.11
N ARG A 29 27.36 -11.36 -13.15
CA ARG A 29 27.79 -10.63 -14.35
C ARG A 29 29.08 -11.17 -14.97
N GLU A 30 29.98 -11.75 -14.19
CA GLU A 30 31.25 -12.33 -14.62
C GLU A 30 31.11 -13.74 -15.23
N ARG A 31 29.91 -14.34 -15.21
CA ARG A 31 29.70 -15.72 -15.67
C ARG A 31 29.21 -15.79 -17.12
N GLU A 32 29.64 -16.87 -17.80
CA GLU A 32 29.18 -17.17 -19.17
C GLU A 32 27.66 -17.41 -19.20
N GLY A 33 27.00 -16.83 -20.20
CA GLY A 33 25.57 -16.96 -20.41
C GLY A 33 24.73 -16.00 -19.56
N PHE A 34 25.33 -15.09 -18.80
CA PHE A 34 24.61 -14.05 -18.08
C PHE A 34 23.88 -13.09 -19.03
N ILE A 35 22.64 -12.72 -18.70
CA ILE A 35 21.84 -11.75 -19.44
C ILE A 35 21.63 -10.51 -18.58
N ASP A 36 21.01 -10.68 -17.41
CA ASP A 36 20.66 -9.57 -16.52
C ASP A 36 20.47 -10.07 -15.09
N CYS A 37 20.44 -9.13 -14.15
CA CYS A 37 20.23 -9.41 -12.73
C CYS A 37 19.59 -8.19 -12.08
N GLN A 38 18.65 -8.45 -11.21
CA GLN A 38 18.00 -7.41 -10.41
C GLN A 38 17.74 -7.92 -8.99
N TRP A 39 17.76 -7.00 -8.04
CA TRP A 39 17.35 -7.31 -6.68
C TRP A 39 16.56 -6.16 -6.04
N VAL A 40 15.66 -6.55 -5.16
CA VAL A 40 14.85 -5.64 -4.34
C VAL A 40 15.01 -6.08 -2.90
N LEU A 41 15.32 -5.11 -2.05
CA LEU A 41 15.41 -5.29 -0.61
C LEU A 41 14.40 -4.34 0.05
N ALA A 42 13.34 -4.95 0.61
CA ALA A 42 12.29 -4.27 1.36
C ALA A 42 11.97 -5.10 2.62
N GLU A 43 10.70 -5.36 2.92
CA GLU A 43 10.30 -6.35 3.95
C GLU A 43 10.68 -7.78 3.55
N THR A 44 10.83 -8.02 2.25
CA THR A 44 11.37 -9.25 1.66
C THR A 44 12.56 -8.91 0.77
N CYS A 45 13.48 -9.86 0.58
CA CYS A 45 14.52 -9.75 -0.42
C CYS A 45 14.16 -10.63 -1.62
N GLU A 46 14.20 -10.06 -2.80
CA GLU A 46 14.13 -10.80 -4.05
C GLU A 46 15.36 -10.48 -4.89
N PHE A 47 16.12 -11.52 -5.24
CA PHE A 47 17.30 -11.46 -6.10
C PHE A 47 17.10 -12.38 -7.28
N SER A 48 17.01 -11.85 -8.49
CA SER A 48 16.73 -12.57 -9.72
C SER A 48 17.83 -12.39 -10.74
N CYS A 49 18.32 -13.48 -11.31
CA CYS A 49 19.29 -13.48 -12.40
C CYS A 49 18.74 -14.24 -13.62
N TYR A 50 19.09 -13.80 -14.82
CA TYR A 50 18.62 -14.35 -16.09
C TYR A 50 19.80 -14.82 -16.93
N TRP A 51 19.61 -15.96 -17.66
CA TRP A 51 20.66 -16.71 -18.35
C TRP A 51 20.21 -17.12 -19.75
N HIS A 52 21.16 -17.23 -20.68
CA HIS A 52 20.90 -17.71 -22.03
C HIS A 52 20.57 -19.21 -22.08
N SER A 53 21.14 -20.01 -21.17
CA SER A 53 20.96 -21.47 -21.16
C SER A 53 20.52 -21.99 -19.79
N GLN A 54 19.88 -23.13 -19.78
CA GLN A 54 19.52 -23.85 -18.55
C GLN A 54 20.77 -24.24 -17.76
N GLU A 55 21.82 -24.69 -18.45
CA GLU A 55 23.07 -25.09 -17.82
C GLU A 55 23.74 -23.96 -17.06
N SER A 56 23.75 -22.75 -17.63
CA SER A 56 24.24 -21.54 -16.93
C SER A 56 23.37 -21.17 -15.70
N ALA A 57 22.04 -21.29 -15.80
CA ALA A 57 21.13 -21.07 -14.71
C ALA A 57 21.32 -22.10 -13.58
N ASP A 58 21.44 -23.39 -13.92
CA ASP A 58 21.66 -24.47 -12.94
C ASP A 58 23.04 -24.32 -12.28
N GLY A 59 24.06 -23.93 -13.04
CA GLY A 59 25.39 -23.60 -12.53
C GLY A 59 25.36 -22.43 -11.54
N TRP A 60 24.52 -21.42 -11.78
CA TRP A 60 24.33 -20.31 -10.86
C TRP A 60 23.55 -20.73 -9.60
N MET A 61 22.47 -21.48 -9.74
CA MET A 61 21.67 -21.96 -8.62
C MET A 61 22.51 -22.77 -7.62
N ASN A 62 23.55 -23.47 -8.11
CA ASN A 62 24.48 -24.24 -7.29
C ASN A 62 25.79 -23.49 -6.95
N HIS A 63 25.87 -22.20 -7.29
CA HIS A 63 27.07 -21.41 -7.05
C HIS A 63 27.41 -21.33 -5.55
N PRO A 64 28.65 -21.60 -5.12
CA PRO A 64 29.02 -21.64 -3.69
C PRO A 64 28.69 -20.36 -2.94
N MET A 65 28.84 -19.19 -3.60
CA MET A 65 28.56 -17.91 -2.96
C MET A 65 27.06 -17.69 -2.76
N LEU A 66 26.20 -18.05 -3.72
CA LEU A 66 24.76 -17.99 -3.56
C LEU A 66 24.31 -18.89 -2.40
N ARG A 67 24.83 -20.12 -2.35
CA ARG A 67 24.55 -21.05 -1.23
C ARG A 67 25.05 -20.53 0.11
N ARG A 68 26.19 -19.85 0.13
CA ARG A 68 26.73 -19.22 1.34
C ARG A 68 25.88 -18.06 1.82
N VAL A 69 25.41 -17.19 0.92
CA VAL A 69 24.50 -16.07 1.28
C VAL A 69 23.21 -16.61 1.87
N VAL A 70 22.62 -17.65 1.27
CA VAL A 70 21.42 -18.31 1.81
C VAL A 70 21.69 -18.91 3.21
N SER A 71 22.83 -19.60 3.39
CA SER A 71 23.19 -20.21 4.68
C SER A 71 23.38 -19.18 5.79
N ILE A 72 24.07 -18.08 5.49
CA ILE A 72 24.27 -16.99 6.44
C ILE A 72 22.95 -16.26 6.70
N GLY A 73 22.18 -15.99 5.64
CA GLY A 73 20.92 -15.30 5.70
C GLY A 73 19.91 -16.02 6.57
N ASN A 74 19.83 -17.33 6.48
CA ASN A 74 18.96 -18.17 7.31
C ASN A 74 19.33 -18.15 8.81
N GLN A 75 20.55 -17.73 9.15
CA GLN A 75 20.98 -17.57 10.54
C GLN A 75 20.82 -16.15 11.07
N CYS A 76 20.87 -15.14 10.20
CA CYS A 76 20.99 -13.75 10.58
C CYS A 76 19.87 -12.83 10.08
N TRP A 77 19.29 -13.10 8.91
CA TRP A 77 18.40 -12.13 8.23
C TRP A 77 17.07 -12.71 7.75
N PHE A 78 16.99 -14.02 7.46
CA PHE A 78 15.80 -14.61 6.84
C PHE A 78 15.08 -15.54 7.81
N GLU A 79 13.77 -15.38 7.95
CA GLU A 79 12.92 -16.38 8.60
C GLU A 79 12.68 -17.59 7.66
N SER A 80 12.63 -17.32 6.35
CA SER A 80 12.47 -18.35 5.33
C SER A 80 13.09 -17.90 4.02
N TYR A 81 13.41 -18.86 3.15
CA TYR A 81 13.85 -18.57 1.79
C TYR A 81 13.28 -19.59 0.80
N HIS A 82 13.17 -19.16 -0.45
CA HIS A 82 12.80 -20.00 -1.57
C HIS A 82 13.70 -19.68 -2.76
N ILE A 83 14.32 -20.71 -3.35
CA ILE A 83 15.06 -20.59 -4.61
C ILE A 83 14.27 -21.33 -5.67
N SER A 84 13.95 -20.66 -6.77
CA SER A 84 13.27 -21.24 -7.93
C SER A 84 14.05 -21.00 -9.22
N ALA A 85 14.07 -21.99 -10.10
CA ALA A 85 14.46 -21.84 -11.48
C ALA A 85 13.21 -21.93 -12.37
N PHE A 86 13.16 -21.12 -13.43
CA PHE A 86 12.02 -21.05 -14.33
C PHE A 86 12.45 -20.72 -15.75
N THR A 87 11.60 -21.07 -16.72
CA THR A 87 11.78 -20.70 -18.11
C THR A 87 10.93 -19.48 -18.44
N VAL A 88 11.51 -18.53 -19.15
CA VAL A 88 10.78 -17.36 -19.65
C VAL A 88 10.43 -17.61 -21.11
N ASP A 89 9.19 -18.00 -21.36
CA ASP A 89 8.70 -18.37 -22.70
C ASP A 89 8.35 -17.16 -23.57
N ARG A 90 8.07 -16.01 -22.96
CA ARG A 90 7.72 -14.77 -23.63
C ARG A 90 8.30 -13.58 -22.88
N GLN A 91 9.10 -12.79 -23.58
CA GLN A 91 9.52 -11.48 -23.13
C GLN A 91 8.58 -10.46 -23.76
N ASP A 92 7.50 -10.11 -23.07
CA ASP A 92 6.90 -8.81 -23.25
C ASP A 92 7.78 -7.82 -22.51
N SER A 93 8.68 -7.18 -23.24
CA SER A 93 9.43 -6.03 -22.77
C SER A 93 8.49 -4.83 -22.75
N HIS A 94 7.52 -4.81 -21.83
CA HIS A 94 7.12 -3.55 -21.27
C HIS A 94 8.31 -3.13 -20.39
N CYS A 95 9.13 -2.24 -20.92
CA CYS A 95 9.90 -1.35 -20.10
C CYS A 95 8.88 -0.57 -19.29
N PHE A 96 8.52 -1.09 -18.13
CA PHE A 96 8.18 -0.18 -17.05
C PHE A 96 9.43 0.67 -16.90
N PRO A 97 9.35 2.02 -17.12
CA PRO A 97 10.50 2.85 -16.83
C PRO A 97 10.97 2.43 -15.44
N HIS A 98 12.28 2.23 -15.27
CA HIS A 98 12.87 1.99 -13.96
C HIS A 98 12.24 3.05 -13.07
N VAL A 99 11.25 2.65 -12.31
CA VAL A 99 10.65 3.53 -11.33
C VAL A 99 11.68 3.54 -10.23
N ASP A 100 12.58 4.50 -10.33
CA ASP A 100 13.45 4.84 -9.23
C ASP A 100 12.54 5.06 -8.03
N VAL A 101 12.52 4.10 -7.10
CA VAL A 101 11.69 4.15 -5.90
C VAL A 101 12.03 5.41 -5.08
N ALA A 102 13.26 5.94 -5.20
CA ALA A 102 13.67 7.23 -4.67
C ALA A 102 13.03 8.41 -5.42
N SER A 103 12.60 8.22 -6.69
CA SER A 103 11.89 9.22 -7.50
C SER A 103 10.37 9.04 -7.50
N MET A 104 9.83 7.96 -6.95
CA MET A 104 8.38 7.79 -6.77
C MET A 104 7.85 8.87 -5.84
N ARG A 105 7.32 9.91 -6.43
CA ARG A 105 6.64 10.96 -5.69
C ARG A 105 5.27 10.44 -5.28
N PHE A 106 5.12 10.13 -4.01
CA PHE A 106 3.79 9.93 -3.45
C PHE A 106 2.95 11.19 -3.70
N PRO A 107 1.66 11.03 -3.97
CA PRO A 107 0.81 12.15 -4.28
C PRO A 107 0.83 13.18 -3.15
N LYS A 108 0.98 14.44 -3.56
CA LYS A 108 0.82 15.61 -2.73
C LYS A 108 -0.07 16.59 -3.48
N ILE A 109 -1.32 16.70 -3.06
CA ILE A 109 -2.37 17.43 -3.76
C ILE A 109 -2.73 18.65 -2.92
N GLU A 110 -2.50 19.84 -3.46
CA GLU A 110 -2.90 21.07 -2.78
C GLU A 110 -4.43 21.21 -2.74
N THR A 111 -4.94 21.63 -1.61
CA THR A 111 -6.36 21.91 -1.40
C THR A 111 -6.52 23.33 -0.83
N PRO A 112 -7.72 23.93 -0.83
CA PRO A 112 -7.92 25.29 -0.35
C PRO A 112 -7.37 25.54 1.06
N ARG A 113 -7.52 24.58 1.98
CA ARG A 113 -7.14 24.73 3.39
C ARG A 113 -5.96 23.89 3.83
N GLY A 114 -5.45 23.00 2.98
CA GLY A 114 -4.38 22.09 3.34
C GLY A 114 -3.72 21.40 2.16
N GLN A 115 -3.22 20.23 2.41
CA GLN A 115 -2.62 19.34 1.42
C GLN A 115 -3.07 17.90 1.67
N LEU A 116 -3.46 17.21 0.62
CA LEU A 116 -3.84 15.80 0.67
C LEU A 116 -2.61 14.95 0.30
N VAL A 117 -2.16 14.09 1.21
CA VAL A 117 -0.91 13.34 1.07
C VAL A 117 -1.05 11.87 1.42
N VAL A 118 -0.19 11.03 0.87
CA VAL A 118 0.12 9.72 1.44
C VAL A 118 1.15 9.92 2.54
N LEU A 119 0.85 9.47 3.76
CA LEU A 119 1.73 9.67 4.90
C LEU A 119 3.08 8.99 4.70
N GLY A 120 4.16 9.65 5.13
CA GLY A 120 5.50 9.09 5.28
C GLY A 120 5.81 8.81 6.75
N LEU A 121 6.96 8.19 7.04
CA LEU A 121 7.37 7.87 8.41
C LEU A 121 7.58 9.12 9.28
N GLU A 122 7.83 10.27 8.67
CA GLU A 122 7.89 11.57 9.33
C GLU A 122 6.54 12.03 9.91
N HIS A 123 5.44 11.42 9.46
CA HIS A 123 4.07 11.73 9.91
C HIS A 123 3.53 10.76 10.97
N VAL A 124 4.37 9.86 11.52
CA VAL A 124 3.91 8.87 12.51
C VAL A 124 3.24 9.53 13.71
N SER A 125 3.83 10.60 14.24
CA SER A 125 3.28 11.35 15.36
C SER A 125 1.92 12.00 15.04
N LEU A 126 1.70 12.43 13.80
CA LEU A 126 0.42 13.00 13.37
C LEU A 126 -0.69 11.95 13.32
N LEU A 127 -0.38 10.78 12.77
CA LEU A 127 -1.34 9.67 12.76
C LEU A 127 -1.63 9.18 14.18
N HIS A 128 -0.60 9.05 15.00
CA HIS A 128 -0.73 8.66 16.41
C HIS A 128 -1.60 9.67 17.20
N ASP A 129 -1.36 10.98 17.07
CA ASP A 129 -2.19 12.00 17.70
C ASP A 129 -3.65 11.91 17.22
N TYR A 130 -3.87 11.79 15.91
CA TYR A 130 -5.20 11.68 15.32
C TYR A 130 -6.00 10.51 15.89
N VAL A 131 -5.44 9.30 15.87
CA VAL A 131 -6.19 8.10 16.32
C VAL A 131 -6.44 8.10 17.82
N ASN A 132 -5.51 8.61 18.61
CA ASN A 132 -5.67 8.69 20.07
C ASN A 132 -6.64 9.79 20.48
N ARG A 133 -6.48 10.99 19.92
CA ARG A 133 -7.29 12.16 20.27
C ARG A 133 -8.77 11.96 19.92
N PHE A 134 -9.04 11.26 18.81
CA PHE A 134 -10.40 11.06 18.33
C PHE A 134 -10.93 9.64 18.54
N LYS A 135 -10.26 8.81 19.37
CA LYS A 135 -10.65 7.43 19.68
C LYS A 135 -12.14 7.31 20.04
N ALA A 136 -12.61 8.07 21.00
CA ALA A 136 -14.00 8.02 21.46
C ALA A 136 -15.00 8.49 20.38
N HIS A 137 -14.61 9.45 19.55
CA HIS A 137 -15.43 9.97 18.45
C HIS A 137 -15.59 8.96 17.32
N LEU A 138 -14.53 8.22 17.00
CA LEU A 138 -14.48 7.27 15.87
C LEU A 138 -15.03 5.89 16.23
N ALA A 139 -14.89 5.45 17.48
CA ALA A 139 -15.27 4.12 17.93
C ALA A 139 -16.69 3.66 17.56
N PRO A 140 -17.76 4.52 17.56
CA PRO A 140 -19.11 4.11 17.16
C PRO A 140 -19.25 3.77 15.66
N TRP A 141 -18.25 4.10 14.84
CA TRP A 141 -18.27 4.02 13.37
C TRP A 141 -17.26 3.07 12.79
N GLU A 142 -16.33 2.56 13.62
CA GLU A 142 -15.22 1.71 13.21
C GLU A 142 -15.32 0.30 13.81
N PRO A 143 -14.61 -0.69 13.25
CA PRO A 143 -14.41 -1.98 13.91
C PRO A 143 -13.82 -1.79 15.30
N GLU A 144 -14.12 -2.72 16.22
CA GLU A 144 -13.49 -2.75 17.54
C GLU A 144 -11.96 -2.84 17.39
N ARG A 145 -11.25 -1.98 18.13
CA ARG A 145 -9.80 -1.88 18.10
C ARG A 145 -9.21 -2.27 19.45
N THR A 146 -8.15 -3.06 19.42
CA THR A 146 -7.32 -3.34 20.60
C THR A 146 -6.50 -2.09 20.99
N ASP A 147 -6.01 -2.02 22.21
CA ASP A 147 -5.21 -0.88 22.67
C ASP A 147 -3.90 -0.74 21.86
N ASP A 148 -3.34 -1.83 21.38
CA ASP A 148 -2.15 -1.84 20.52
C ASP A 148 -2.35 -1.05 19.21
N TYR A 149 -3.57 -1.02 18.66
CA TYR A 149 -3.92 -0.23 17.47
C TYR A 149 -3.55 1.25 17.60
N TYR A 150 -3.56 1.78 18.82
CA TYR A 150 -3.30 3.18 19.14
C TYR A 150 -1.83 3.45 19.50
N SER A 151 -0.96 2.43 19.47
CA SER A 151 0.47 2.61 19.74
C SER A 151 1.18 3.31 18.58
N GLU A 152 2.27 4.02 18.89
CA GLU A 152 3.10 4.67 17.88
C GLU A 152 3.71 3.65 16.91
N GLU A 153 4.10 2.47 17.43
CA GLU A 153 4.66 1.42 16.58
C GLU A 153 3.64 0.88 15.58
N THR A 154 2.40 0.63 16.01
CA THR A 154 1.34 0.22 15.10
C THR A 154 1.01 1.32 14.08
N CYS A 155 1.05 2.60 14.46
CA CYS A 155 0.91 3.70 13.51
C CYS A 155 2.03 3.70 12.47
N ARG A 156 3.27 3.40 12.88
CA ARG A 156 4.42 3.24 11.99
C ARG A 156 4.24 2.10 10.99
N LEU A 157 3.80 0.94 11.46
CA LEU A 157 3.50 -0.22 10.62
C LEU A 157 2.37 0.09 9.62
N ARG A 158 1.29 0.72 10.07
CA ARG A 158 0.18 1.14 9.21
C ARG A 158 0.62 2.09 8.09
N ILE A 159 1.48 3.06 8.38
CA ILE A 159 2.04 3.95 7.34
C ILE A 159 2.84 3.15 6.32
N ARG A 160 3.66 2.19 6.75
CA ARG A 160 4.38 1.30 5.81
C ARG A 160 3.42 0.49 4.95
N GLU A 161 2.36 -0.06 5.55
CA GLU A 161 1.31 -0.78 4.81
C GLU A 161 0.60 0.10 3.78
N MET A 162 0.15 1.29 4.17
CA MET A 162 -0.49 2.25 3.26
C MET A 162 0.39 2.56 2.04
N ARG A 163 1.69 2.78 2.26
CA ARG A 163 2.65 3.04 1.20
C ARG A 163 2.89 1.81 0.32
N ARG A 164 3.00 0.64 0.92
CA ARG A 164 3.13 -0.63 0.19
C ARG A 164 1.90 -0.92 -0.67
N ASP A 165 0.69 -0.70 -0.15
CA ASP A 165 -0.53 -0.93 -0.91
C ASP A 165 -0.66 0.03 -2.09
N PHE A 166 -0.24 1.29 -1.93
CA PHE A 166 -0.15 2.25 -3.02
C PHE A 166 0.84 1.79 -4.11
N LEU A 167 2.05 1.38 -3.72
CA LEU A 167 3.08 0.90 -4.64
C LEU A 167 2.70 -0.38 -5.39
N ASN A 168 1.85 -1.22 -4.78
CA ASN A 168 1.37 -2.47 -5.37
C ASN A 168 0.00 -2.34 -6.05
N ASP A 169 -0.46 -1.12 -6.28
CA ASP A 169 -1.77 -0.85 -6.93
C ASP A 169 -2.96 -1.55 -6.24
N ARG A 170 -2.91 -1.64 -4.90
CA ARG A 170 -3.98 -2.26 -4.09
C ARG A 170 -4.93 -1.25 -3.48
N GLY A 171 -4.49 0.00 -3.39
CA GLY A 171 -5.25 1.09 -2.79
C GLY A 171 -4.40 2.32 -2.54
N VAL A 172 -5.03 3.39 -2.12
CA VAL A 172 -4.36 4.60 -1.66
C VAL A 172 -5.05 5.18 -0.44
N VAL A 173 -4.26 5.51 0.56
CA VAL A 173 -4.73 6.27 1.72
C VAL A 173 -4.24 7.70 1.59
N LEU A 174 -5.17 8.63 1.57
CA LEU A 174 -4.90 10.06 1.47
C LEU A 174 -5.36 10.75 2.75
N CYS A 175 -4.45 11.49 3.36
CA CYS A 175 -4.71 12.23 4.59
C CYS A 175 -4.66 13.72 4.33
N LEU A 176 -5.69 14.45 4.75
CA LEU A 176 -5.72 15.91 4.66
C LEU A 176 -4.97 16.50 5.85
N LEU A 177 -3.82 17.10 5.56
CA LEU A 177 -3.02 17.86 6.51
C LEU A 177 -3.26 19.37 6.36
N ASP A 178 -2.92 20.14 7.38
CA ASP A 178 -2.82 21.59 7.24
C ASP A 178 -1.69 21.98 6.27
N LYS A 179 -1.64 23.24 5.87
CA LYS A 179 -0.60 23.72 4.91
C LYS A 179 0.83 23.58 5.44
N ALA A 180 0.98 23.59 6.76
CA ALA A 180 2.29 23.42 7.41
C ALA A 180 2.69 21.95 7.56
N GLY A 181 1.76 21.01 7.34
CA GLY A 181 2.00 19.58 7.55
C GLY A 181 2.13 19.19 9.04
N THR A 182 1.52 19.98 9.93
CA THR A 182 1.64 19.81 11.39
C THR A 182 0.40 19.23 12.04
N ARG A 183 -0.71 19.17 11.31
CA ARG A 183 -1.99 18.67 11.82
C ARG A 183 -2.74 17.88 10.77
N MET A 184 -3.31 16.75 11.18
CA MET A 184 -4.17 15.92 10.35
C MET A 184 -5.65 16.21 10.64
N PHE A 185 -6.43 16.52 9.59
CA PHE A 185 -7.85 16.85 9.68
C PHE A 185 -8.77 15.70 9.28
N ALA A 186 -8.40 14.95 8.25
CA ALA A 186 -9.23 13.90 7.70
C ALA A 186 -8.37 12.77 7.09
N TYR A 187 -9.03 11.64 6.93
CA TYR A 187 -8.47 10.41 6.42
C TYR A 187 -9.43 9.84 5.38
N SER A 188 -8.94 9.50 4.20
CA SER A 188 -9.68 8.79 3.16
C SER A 188 -8.89 7.59 2.67
N ASN A 189 -9.52 6.43 2.68
CA ASN A 189 -8.92 5.15 2.28
C ASN A 189 -9.68 4.63 1.06
N PHE A 190 -9.06 4.69 -0.09
CA PHE A 190 -9.50 4.04 -1.32
C PHE A 190 -8.77 2.70 -1.40
N SER A 191 -9.44 1.62 -1.04
CA SER A 191 -8.87 0.28 -0.91
C SER A 191 -9.47 -0.71 -1.88
N ARG A 192 -8.89 -1.93 -1.94
CA ARG A 192 -9.39 -3.02 -2.78
C ARG A 192 -9.56 -2.61 -4.24
N PHE A 193 -8.49 -2.14 -4.85
CA PHE A 193 -8.50 -1.82 -6.28
C PHE A 193 -8.76 -3.09 -7.09
N HIS A 194 -9.92 -3.15 -7.72
CA HIS A 194 -10.30 -4.20 -8.65
C HIS A 194 -10.07 -3.72 -10.08
N ARG A 195 -8.97 -4.15 -10.67
CA ARG A 195 -8.62 -3.82 -12.05
C ARG A 195 -9.40 -4.68 -13.06
N GLY A 196 -9.15 -4.46 -14.34
CA GLY A 196 -9.81 -5.18 -15.43
C GLY A 196 -11.20 -4.64 -15.70
N ILE A 197 -12.21 -5.50 -15.73
CA ILE A 197 -13.57 -5.12 -16.19
C ILE A 197 -14.33 -4.26 -15.18
N SER A 198 -13.94 -4.22 -13.91
CA SER A 198 -14.68 -3.49 -12.89
C SER A 198 -14.11 -2.10 -12.63
N GLN A 199 -12.79 -1.90 -12.70
CA GLN A 199 -12.09 -0.64 -12.41
C GLN A 199 -12.67 0.07 -11.19
N SER A 200 -12.79 -0.66 -10.07
CA SER A 200 -13.51 -0.19 -8.89
C SER A 200 -12.62 -0.20 -7.63
N CYS A 201 -13.06 0.55 -6.62
CA CYS A 201 -12.47 0.53 -5.29
C CYS A 201 -13.53 0.76 -4.21
N GLU A 202 -13.17 0.45 -2.95
CA GLU A 202 -13.95 0.76 -1.76
C GLU A 202 -13.41 2.02 -1.09
N LEU A 203 -14.32 2.90 -0.61
CA LEU A 203 -14.00 4.13 0.09
C LEU A 203 -14.44 4.06 1.56
N GLY A 204 -13.47 4.19 2.46
CA GLY A 204 -13.69 4.49 3.88
C GLY A 204 -13.09 5.86 4.23
N TYR A 205 -13.68 6.57 5.19
CA TYR A 205 -13.19 7.90 5.57
C TYR A 205 -13.55 8.28 6.99
N SER A 206 -12.78 9.20 7.55
CA SER A 206 -13.05 9.81 8.85
C SER A 206 -12.56 11.27 8.90
N VAL A 207 -13.09 12.05 9.82
CA VAL A 207 -12.72 13.45 10.05
C VAL A 207 -12.52 13.70 11.54
N ALA A 208 -11.58 14.57 11.89
CA ALA A 208 -11.33 15.01 13.25
C ALA A 208 -12.59 15.66 13.85
N ALA A 209 -12.93 15.30 15.08
CA ALA A 209 -14.18 15.75 15.73
C ALA A 209 -14.29 17.28 15.83
N ASP A 210 -13.19 17.95 16.07
CA ASP A 210 -13.13 19.40 16.29
C ASP A 210 -13.24 20.24 14.99
N VAL A 211 -13.28 19.58 13.82
CA VAL A 211 -13.52 20.21 12.51
C VAL A 211 -14.73 19.64 11.78
N GLU A 212 -15.53 18.81 12.46
CA GLU A 212 -16.80 18.34 11.90
C GLU A 212 -17.73 19.49 11.50
N GLY A 213 -18.52 19.28 10.45
CA GLY A 213 -19.46 20.29 9.95
C GLY A 213 -18.83 21.48 9.23
N GLN A 214 -17.48 21.58 9.23
CA GLN A 214 -16.75 22.70 8.63
C GLN A 214 -16.31 22.44 7.18
N GLY A 215 -16.73 21.31 6.58
CA GLY A 215 -16.46 20.99 5.17
C GLY A 215 -15.12 20.33 4.88
N TYR A 216 -14.27 20.04 5.88
CA TYR A 216 -12.95 19.39 5.67
C TYR A 216 -13.08 18.00 5.04
N MET A 217 -14.08 17.19 5.45
CA MET A 217 -14.29 15.89 4.83
C MET A 217 -14.68 16.00 3.35
N ASN A 218 -15.54 16.96 3.01
CA ASN A 218 -15.91 17.20 1.61
C ASN A 218 -14.69 17.61 0.77
N GLU A 219 -13.85 18.50 1.28
CA GLU A 219 -12.61 18.93 0.62
C GLU A 219 -11.66 17.76 0.40
N CYS A 220 -11.45 16.93 1.42
CA CYS A 220 -10.63 15.72 1.36
C CYS A 220 -11.14 14.76 0.28
N LEU A 221 -12.46 14.47 0.28
CA LEU A 221 -13.05 13.51 -0.65
C LEU A 221 -13.13 14.03 -2.09
N VAL A 222 -13.45 15.30 -2.31
CA VAL A 222 -13.43 15.89 -3.67
C VAL A 222 -12.06 15.75 -4.30
N ALA A 223 -10.99 16.12 -3.58
CA ALA A 223 -9.63 16.01 -4.08
C ALA A 223 -9.18 14.54 -4.24
N GLY A 224 -9.54 13.68 -3.28
CA GLY A 224 -9.20 12.25 -3.32
C GLY A 224 -9.93 11.50 -4.45
N ILE A 225 -11.22 11.74 -4.65
CA ILE A 225 -12.01 11.17 -5.75
C ILE A 225 -11.40 11.61 -7.10
N HIS A 226 -11.15 12.90 -7.27
CA HIS A 226 -10.50 13.40 -8.49
C HIS A 226 -9.18 12.70 -8.76
N TYR A 227 -8.34 12.52 -7.74
CA TYR A 227 -7.05 11.85 -7.90
C TYR A 227 -7.21 10.38 -8.32
N VAL A 228 -8.04 9.60 -7.64
CA VAL A 228 -8.17 8.16 -7.94
C VAL A 228 -8.83 7.93 -9.31
N THR A 229 -9.67 8.85 -9.77
CA THR A 229 -10.31 8.73 -11.08
C THR A 229 -9.40 9.20 -12.22
N ALA A 230 -8.78 10.37 -12.09
CA ALA A 230 -7.97 10.96 -13.14
C ALA A 230 -6.58 10.30 -13.27
N GLU A 231 -5.95 9.98 -12.12
CA GLU A 231 -4.56 9.51 -12.10
C GLU A 231 -4.46 7.98 -11.95
N LEU A 232 -5.42 7.36 -11.26
CA LEU A 232 -5.38 5.91 -11.01
C LEU A 232 -6.43 5.14 -11.84
N ASN A 233 -7.18 5.80 -12.72
CA ASN A 233 -8.15 5.19 -13.63
C ASN A 233 -9.19 4.29 -12.91
N ILE A 234 -9.74 4.78 -11.80
CA ILE A 234 -10.86 4.14 -11.11
C ILE A 234 -12.16 4.73 -11.64
N ASP A 235 -13.04 3.88 -12.20
CA ASP A 235 -14.31 4.31 -12.81
C ASP A 235 -15.49 4.19 -11.83
N ARG A 236 -15.34 3.37 -10.78
CA ARG A 236 -16.40 3.14 -9.80
C ARG A 236 -15.83 3.16 -8.39
N ILE A 237 -16.42 3.96 -7.52
CA ILE A 237 -16.06 4.03 -6.10
C ILE A 237 -17.27 3.58 -5.28
N GLU A 238 -17.09 2.53 -4.49
CA GLU A 238 -18.11 1.99 -3.61
C GLU A 238 -17.90 2.51 -2.19
N ALA A 239 -18.98 2.90 -1.52
CA ALA A 239 -18.94 3.30 -0.13
C ALA A 239 -20.16 2.79 0.61
N CYS A 240 -20.01 2.46 1.89
CA CYS A 240 -21.13 2.07 2.70
C CYS A 240 -21.16 2.85 4.02
N TYR A 241 -22.32 2.99 4.60
CA TYR A 241 -22.50 3.67 5.88
C TYR A 241 -23.63 3.05 6.73
N LEU A 242 -23.48 3.14 8.03
CA LEU A 242 -24.50 2.72 8.98
C LEU A 242 -25.77 3.56 8.80
N PRO A 243 -27.00 2.99 8.72
CA PRO A 243 -28.25 3.76 8.54
C PRO A 243 -28.41 4.91 9.56
N ARG A 244 -27.89 4.75 10.78
CA ARG A 244 -27.90 5.79 11.81
C ARG A 244 -26.87 6.91 11.58
N ASN A 245 -25.85 6.69 10.71
CA ASN A 245 -24.84 7.69 10.39
C ASN A 245 -25.32 8.63 9.27
N GLN A 246 -26.31 9.45 9.58
CA GLN A 246 -26.92 10.40 8.63
C GLN A 246 -25.89 11.40 8.07
N ARG A 247 -24.84 11.74 8.85
CA ARG A 247 -23.77 12.65 8.41
C ARG A 247 -22.98 12.05 7.25
N SER A 248 -22.57 10.78 7.39
CA SER A 248 -21.86 10.04 6.32
C SER A 248 -22.73 9.95 5.07
N GLY A 249 -24.02 9.57 5.21
CA GLY A 249 -24.95 9.52 4.09
C GLY A 249 -25.14 10.88 3.37
N ALA A 250 -25.18 11.98 4.12
CA ALA A 250 -25.27 13.32 3.55
C ALA A 250 -24.00 13.76 2.81
N VAL A 251 -22.82 13.36 3.29
CA VAL A 251 -21.54 13.60 2.58
C VAL A 251 -21.52 12.83 1.26
N LEU A 252 -21.82 11.54 1.26
CA LEU A 252 -21.82 10.70 0.05
C LEU A 252 -22.85 11.20 -0.98
N SER A 253 -24.08 11.53 -0.55
CA SER A 253 -25.11 12.06 -1.43
C SER A 253 -24.68 13.39 -2.09
N ARG A 254 -24.01 14.27 -1.35
CA ARG A 254 -23.51 15.55 -1.90
C ARG A 254 -22.40 15.33 -2.93
N LEU A 255 -21.62 14.28 -2.78
CA LEU A 255 -20.56 13.91 -3.70
C LEU A 255 -21.08 13.12 -4.93
N GLY A 256 -22.38 12.86 -5.02
CA GLY A 256 -23.01 12.18 -6.14
C GLY A 256 -23.06 10.65 -6.01
N PHE A 257 -22.80 10.10 -4.84
CA PHE A 257 -23.00 8.67 -4.61
C PHE A 257 -24.50 8.33 -4.62
N GLU A 258 -24.87 7.32 -5.38
CA GLU A 258 -26.22 6.79 -5.46
C GLU A 258 -26.40 5.58 -4.54
N LYS A 259 -27.58 5.43 -3.94
CA LYS A 259 -27.91 4.25 -3.12
C LYS A 259 -28.18 3.05 -4.01
N GLU A 260 -27.52 1.92 -3.73
CA GLU A 260 -27.72 0.66 -4.44
C GLU A 260 -28.47 -0.39 -3.62
N GLY A 261 -28.47 -0.27 -2.29
CA GLY A 261 -29.18 -1.23 -1.46
C GLY A 261 -28.92 -1.09 0.04
N LEU A 262 -29.45 -2.08 0.77
CA LEU A 262 -29.21 -2.26 2.20
C LEU A 262 -28.70 -3.69 2.44
N ALA A 263 -27.47 -3.79 2.89
CA ALA A 263 -26.87 -5.08 3.28
C ALA A 263 -27.10 -5.34 4.77
N LYS A 264 -27.73 -6.50 5.08
CA LYS A 264 -28.02 -6.91 6.45
C LYS A 264 -26.80 -7.56 7.11
N ASN A 265 -26.52 -7.19 8.38
CA ASN A 265 -25.40 -7.72 9.15
C ASN A 265 -24.10 -7.71 8.33
N TYR A 266 -23.79 -6.57 7.73
CA TYR A 266 -22.76 -6.48 6.70
C TYR A 266 -21.36 -6.37 7.27
N LEU A 267 -21.13 -5.47 8.23
CA LEU A 267 -19.85 -5.27 8.89
C LEU A 267 -20.01 -5.31 10.40
N LYS A 268 -18.94 -5.77 11.07
CA LYS A 268 -18.89 -5.80 12.53
C LYS A 268 -18.27 -4.49 13.04
N ILE A 269 -19.14 -3.60 13.51
CA ILE A 269 -18.76 -2.27 14.03
C ILE A 269 -18.80 -2.31 15.56
N ASN A 270 -17.72 -1.91 16.19
CA ASN A 270 -17.57 -1.92 17.64
C ASN A 270 -18.07 -3.24 18.28
N GLY A 271 -17.70 -4.37 17.68
CA GLY A 271 -18.06 -5.70 18.16
C GLY A 271 -19.46 -6.21 17.75
N VAL A 272 -20.31 -5.39 17.11
CA VAL A 272 -21.69 -5.75 16.73
C VAL A 272 -21.86 -5.81 15.22
N TRP A 273 -22.54 -6.84 14.71
CA TRP A 273 -22.90 -6.93 13.29
C TRP A 273 -24.00 -5.89 12.98
N GLU A 274 -23.73 -5.04 12.00
CA GLU A 274 -24.58 -3.89 11.67
C GLU A 274 -24.97 -3.89 10.20
N ASP A 275 -26.21 -3.44 9.93
CA ASP A 275 -26.68 -3.18 8.58
C ASP A 275 -25.96 -1.98 7.97
N HIS A 276 -25.72 -2.00 6.67
CA HIS A 276 -25.11 -0.87 5.96
C HIS A 276 -25.90 -0.52 4.71
N VAL A 277 -26.07 0.77 4.49
CA VAL A 277 -26.53 1.31 3.20
C VAL A 277 -25.36 1.24 2.23
N LEU A 278 -25.53 0.56 1.13
CA LEU A 278 -24.56 0.48 0.03
C LEU A 278 -24.78 1.64 -0.93
N THR A 279 -23.68 2.27 -1.33
CA THR A 279 -23.71 3.37 -2.32
C THR A 279 -22.53 3.23 -3.27
N ALA A 280 -22.67 3.80 -4.46
CA ALA A 280 -21.59 3.90 -5.43
C ALA A 280 -21.59 5.25 -6.14
N LEU A 281 -20.41 5.70 -6.51
CA LEU A 281 -20.16 6.77 -7.46
C LEU A 281 -19.59 6.14 -8.75
N VAL A 282 -20.31 6.30 -9.85
CA VAL A 282 -19.90 5.81 -11.18
C VAL A 282 -19.52 7.00 -12.04
N LEU A 283 -18.31 7.01 -12.54
CA LEU A 283 -17.73 8.06 -13.36
C LEU A 283 -17.51 7.48 -14.77
N ARG A 284 -18.31 7.90 -15.71
CA ARG A 284 -18.23 7.52 -17.13
C ARG A 284 -18.23 8.73 -18.03
#